data_ee9df0abb57cf3110d48665ae14225ec
#
_entry.id   ee9df0abb57cf3110d48665ae14225ec
#
_cell.length_a   1.000
_cell.length_b   1.000
_cell.length_c   1.000
_cell.angle_alpha   90.00
_cell.angle_beta   90.00
_cell.angle_gamma   90.00
#
_symmetry.space_group_name_H-M   'P 1'
#
loop_
_entity.id
_entity.type
_entity.pdbx_description
1 polymer ?
#
loop_
_entity_poly.entity_id
_entity_poly.type
_entity_poly.pdbx_seq_one_letter_code
_entity_poly.pdbx_strand_id
1 'polypeptide(L)'
;MIKSLYSACPSTVKRKGSSCQQRMGTRSAKRWTRARMKKMLIMQIIRKPVFLLFFLVLLHGMNPAEVRGRVIFESDEIVIVGDSSLERMADHLLAIYPAVKADLEDALRWRLETRPIVVLVEDRRIFEKMSGSPHLSAIAVPRSGVVAINLQSVSSHVYHLNDAFKHELCHLLLHEHISRENLPRWLDEGTCQWVSGSLGEILAGAGSGMPGAVGAAGKEIPLHRLEHSFPADRHLLLVAYETSRGFVDYISSQYGRDAFLDILGNLKEGRDVREAFLAALSKTPEEVEAQWRDSLRGRGIWFVRFGQYLYEILFFGAALLTVPAFFRIWLKRRYSKYGDEDGEDDEKEDSSDSTLHKDR
;
A
#
# COMPACT_ATOMS: atom_id res chain seq x y z
N MET A 1 -39.17 -39.17 38.95
CA MET A 1 -39.59 -39.29 40.35
C MET A 1 -39.45 -37.92 40.96
N ILE A 2 -40.55 -37.29 41.12
CA ILE A 2 -41.17 -36.72 42.33
C ILE A 2 -40.66 -35.31 42.65
N LYS A 3 -41.45 -34.29 42.28
CA LYS A 3 -42.45 -33.48 42.99
C LYS A 3 -41.84 -32.51 44.02
N SER A 4 -42.02 -31.19 43.79
CA SER A 4 -43.18 -30.36 44.11
C SER A 4 -43.23 -29.87 45.57
N LEU A 5 -43.43 -28.54 45.71
CA LEU A 5 -44.37 -27.87 46.59
C LEU A 5 -44.06 -26.37 46.64
N TYR A 6 -44.80 -25.53 46.06
CA TYR A 6 -45.91 -24.71 46.40
C TYR A 6 -46.01 -24.26 47.88
N SER A 7 -46.21 -22.97 48.03
CA SER A 7 -47.11 -22.26 48.96
C SER A 7 -46.39 -21.03 49.55
N ALA A 8 -46.86 -19.85 49.71
CA ALA A 8 -48.16 -19.19 49.59
C ALA A 8 -47.91 -17.71 49.90
N CYS A 9 -48.66 -16.83 49.30
CA CYS A 9 -48.85 -15.43 49.72
C CYS A 9 -49.69 -15.34 51.00
N PRO A 10 -49.55 -14.27 51.81
CA PRO A 10 -50.66 -13.34 51.83
C PRO A 10 -50.30 -11.83 51.96
N SER A 11 -51.10 -11.10 51.25
CA SER A 11 -51.88 -9.90 51.51
C SER A 11 -51.37 -8.71 52.34
N THR A 12 -51.46 -7.54 51.69
CA THR A 12 -51.97 -6.24 52.17
C THR A 12 -51.23 -5.51 53.28
N VAL A 13 -50.57 -4.38 52.93
CA VAL A 13 -50.74 -3.12 53.67
C VAL A 13 -50.59 -1.95 52.69
N LYS A 14 -51.65 -1.17 52.53
CA LYS A 14 -51.69 0.19 52.01
C LYS A 14 -50.90 1.12 52.92
N ARG A 15 -49.97 1.92 52.42
CA ARG A 15 -49.72 3.25 53.00
C ARG A 15 -49.21 4.25 51.93
N LYS A 16 -49.87 5.39 52.02
CA LYS A 16 -49.70 6.65 51.34
C LYS A 16 -48.27 7.23 51.49
N GLY A 17 -47.83 7.98 50.46
CA GLY A 17 -46.85 9.04 50.56
C GLY A 17 -45.54 8.62 49.85
N SER A 18 -45.00 9.35 48.97
CA SER A 18 -44.86 10.78 48.86
C SER A 18 -44.17 11.13 47.56
N SER A 19 -44.57 12.19 46.96
CA SER A 19 -44.13 12.85 45.75
C SER A 19 -42.68 13.47 45.83
N CYS A 20 -41.69 12.76 46.38
CA CYS A 20 -40.36 13.31 46.60
C CYS A 20 -39.23 12.69 45.75
N GLN A 21 -39.46 11.55 45.07
CA GLN A 21 -38.37 10.85 44.34
C GLN A 21 -38.22 11.26 42.87
N GLN A 22 -39.19 11.99 42.27
CA GLN A 22 -39.05 12.40 40.83
C GLN A 22 -38.31 13.70 40.60
N ARG A 23 -37.97 14.52 41.62
CA ARG A 23 -37.23 15.79 41.44
C ARG A 23 -35.70 15.68 41.56
N MET A 24 -35.14 14.60 42.09
CA MET A 24 -33.69 14.44 42.22
C MET A 24 -33.02 13.86 40.95
N GLY A 25 -33.75 13.04 40.17
CA GLY A 25 -33.15 12.43 38.96
C GLY A 25 -32.84 13.40 37.81
N THR A 26 -33.68 14.44 37.66
CA THR A 26 -33.54 15.37 36.51
C THR A 26 -32.46 16.44 36.72
N ARG A 27 -32.17 16.81 37.98
CA ARG A 27 -31.08 17.78 38.27
C ARG A 27 -29.72 17.13 38.19
N SER A 28 -29.55 15.87 38.53
CA SER A 28 -28.31 15.10 38.41
C SER A 28 -27.97 14.86 36.94
N ALA A 29 -28.92 14.37 36.11
CA ALA A 29 -28.70 14.13 34.69
C ALA A 29 -28.30 15.40 33.89
N LYS A 30 -28.98 16.55 34.19
CA LYS A 30 -28.62 17.83 33.56
C LYS A 30 -27.25 18.37 34.01
N ARG A 31 -26.80 18.05 35.20
CA ARG A 31 -25.47 18.45 35.72
C ARG A 31 -24.37 17.61 35.08
N TRP A 32 -24.63 16.30 34.83
CA TRP A 32 -23.71 15.41 34.13
C TRP A 32 -23.53 15.79 32.65
N THR A 33 -24.60 16.11 31.94
CA THR A 33 -24.54 16.54 30.53
C THR A 33 -23.84 17.90 30.36
N ARG A 34 -24.10 18.86 31.28
CA ARG A 34 -23.37 20.16 31.27
C ARG A 34 -21.89 20.02 31.60
N ALA A 35 -21.52 19.14 32.53
CA ALA A 35 -20.11 18.88 32.87
C ALA A 35 -19.38 18.20 31.70
N ARG A 36 -20.06 17.27 30.98
CA ARG A 36 -19.53 16.59 29.79
C ARG A 36 -19.37 17.55 28.61
N MET A 37 -20.36 18.43 28.38
CA MET A 37 -20.26 19.49 27.36
C MET A 37 -19.19 20.52 27.69
N LYS A 38 -19.05 20.96 28.96
CA LYS A 38 -17.95 21.85 29.36
C LYS A 38 -16.60 21.18 29.21
N LYS A 39 -16.44 19.88 29.54
CA LYS A 39 -15.21 19.12 29.30
C LYS A 39 -14.88 19.00 27.81
N MET A 40 -15.90 18.74 26.95
CA MET A 40 -15.70 18.72 25.49
C MET A 40 -15.32 20.10 24.95
N LEU A 41 -15.99 21.17 25.41
CA LEU A 41 -15.68 22.55 24.98
C LEU A 41 -14.30 23.02 25.47
N ILE A 42 -13.92 22.68 26.72
CA ILE A 42 -12.58 22.97 27.25
C ILE A 42 -11.51 22.14 26.55
N MET A 43 -11.80 20.87 26.19
CA MET A 43 -10.89 20.03 25.39
C MET A 43 -10.70 20.56 23.95
N GLN A 44 -11.73 21.14 23.34
CA GLN A 44 -11.62 21.80 22.04
C GLN A 44 -10.85 23.13 22.11
N ILE A 45 -11.02 23.91 23.20
CA ILE A 45 -10.32 25.19 23.42
C ILE A 45 -8.84 24.93 23.78
N ILE A 46 -8.52 23.86 24.52
CA ILE A 46 -7.14 23.49 24.88
C ILE A 46 -6.42 22.79 23.70
N ARG A 47 -7.14 22.11 22.80
CA ARG A 47 -6.52 21.47 21.63
C ARG A 47 -5.88 22.46 20.66
N LYS A 48 -6.46 23.66 20.46
CA LYS A 48 -5.90 24.67 19.55
C LYS A 48 -4.53 25.22 19.99
N PRO A 49 -4.31 25.64 21.23
CA PRO A 49 -2.99 26.13 21.67
C PRO A 49 -1.98 25.01 21.92
N VAL A 50 -2.41 23.81 22.34
CA VAL A 50 -1.53 22.64 22.51
C VAL A 50 -1.05 22.12 21.14
N PHE A 51 -1.89 22.19 20.13
CA PHE A 51 -1.52 21.86 18.75
C PHE A 51 -0.49 22.85 18.19
N LEU A 52 -0.69 24.13 18.42
CA LEU A 52 0.29 25.17 18.05
C LEU A 52 1.58 25.02 18.85
N LEU A 53 1.49 24.67 20.14
CA LEU A 53 2.65 24.42 21.00
C LEU A 53 3.41 23.14 20.62
N PHE A 54 2.71 22.07 20.19
CA PHE A 54 3.33 20.83 19.73
C PHE A 54 3.97 20.99 18.35
N PHE A 55 3.34 21.76 17.46
CA PHE A 55 3.95 22.19 16.20
C PHE A 55 5.19 23.08 16.45
N LEU A 56 5.13 23.97 17.44
CA LEU A 56 6.28 24.76 17.92
C LEU A 56 7.37 23.87 18.56
N VAL A 57 7.03 22.79 19.25
CA VAL A 57 8.01 21.87 19.87
C VAL A 57 8.68 20.98 18.83
N LEU A 58 7.97 20.53 17.80
CA LEU A 58 8.58 19.89 16.61
C LEU A 58 9.49 20.85 15.85
N LEU A 59 9.22 22.16 15.94
CA LEU A 59 10.00 23.23 15.33
C LEU A 59 11.11 23.77 16.24
N HIS A 60 11.25 23.35 17.52
CA HIS A 60 12.30 23.84 18.45
C HIS A 60 13.73 23.50 18.03
N GLY A 61 13.93 22.71 16.98
CA GLY A 61 15.21 22.56 16.28
C GLY A 61 15.29 23.34 14.96
N MET A 62 14.22 24.01 14.54
CA MET A 62 14.14 24.70 13.25
C MET A 62 13.82 26.18 13.48
N ASN A 63 14.51 27.05 12.74
CA ASN A 63 14.20 28.47 12.75
C ASN A 63 12.77 28.69 12.24
N PRO A 64 11.84 29.33 13.01
CA PRO A 64 10.44 29.48 12.59
C PRO A 64 10.27 30.26 11.27
N ALA A 65 11.32 30.90 10.77
CA ALA A 65 11.33 31.53 9.45
C ALA A 65 11.47 30.55 8.28
N GLU A 66 11.83 29.28 8.54
CA GLU A 66 12.03 28.27 7.48
C GLU A 66 10.74 27.52 7.10
N VAL A 67 9.72 27.46 7.98
CA VAL A 67 8.45 26.80 7.70
C VAL A 67 7.35 27.83 7.51
N ARG A 68 7.14 28.28 6.28
CA ARG A 68 6.03 29.16 5.87
C ARG A 68 4.73 28.38 5.61
N GLY A 69 4.39 27.42 6.49
CA GLY A 69 3.16 26.65 6.34
C GLY A 69 1.94 27.45 6.83
N ARG A 70 0.97 27.69 5.94
CA ARG A 70 -0.37 28.18 6.29
C ARG A 70 -1.41 27.09 6.02
N VAL A 71 -2.56 27.17 6.66
CA VAL A 71 -3.70 26.33 6.28
C VAL A 71 -4.16 26.77 4.89
N ILE A 72 -4.02 25.89 3.91
CA ILE A 72 -4.52 26.08 2.54
C ILE A 72 -5.99 25.72 2.48
N PHE A 73 -6.35 24.61 3.14
CA PHE A 73 -7.74 24.11 3.17
C PHE A 73 -8.06 23.50 4.54
N GLU A 74 -9.29 23.69 4.99
CA GLU A 74 -9.81 23.11 6.22
C GLU A 74 -11.28 22.71 6.06
N SER A 75 -11.58 21.41 6.34
CA SER A 75 -12.93 20.87 6.44
C SER A 75 -13.06 20.01 7.69
N ASP A 76 -14.24 19.45 7.94
CA ASP A 76 -14.45 18.53 9.07
C ASP A 76 -13.70 17.20 8.88
N GLU A 77 -13.35 16.85 7.63
CA GLU A 77 -12.73 15.56 7.31
C GLU A 77 -11.19 15.64 7.14
N ILE A 78 -10.64 16.77 6.67
CA ILE A 78 -9.21 16.90 6.36
C ILE A 78 -8.75 18.34 6.51
N VAL A 79 -7.49 18.52 6.92
CA VAL A 79 -6.79 19.82 6.90
C VAL A 79 -5.57 19.72 6.01
N ILE A 80 -5.35 20.67 5.12
CA ILE A 80 -4.14 20.74 4.29
C ILE A 80 -3.36 22.01 4.63
N VAL A 81 -2.08 21.84 4.93
CA VAL A 81 -1.13 22.87 5.31
C VAL A 81 0.03 22.92 4.32
N GLY A 82 0.42 24.09 3.89
CA GLY A 82 1.55 24.25 2.96
C GLY A 82 1.77 25.71 2.57
N ASP A 83 2.61 25.96 1.57
CA ASP A 83 2.77 27.26 0.95
C ASP A 83 1.60 27.56 -0.01
N SER A 84 1.32 28.86 -0.25
CA SER A 84 0.27 29.28 -1.18
C SER A 84 0.50 28.85 -2.64
N SER A 85 1.75 28.61 -3.02
CA SER A 85 2.12 28.06 -4.32
C SER A 85 1.57 26.65 -4.56
N LEU A 86 1.15 25.95 -3.49
CA LEU A 86 0.73 24.54 -3.50
C LEU A 86 -0.79 24.34 -3.55
N GLU A 87 -1.59 25.40 -3.77
CA GLU A 87 -3.05 25.31 -3.83
C GLU A 87 -3.53 24.24 -4.85
N ARG A 88 -2.93 24.18 -6.04
CA ARG A 88 -3.28 23.14 -7.04
C ARG A 88 -3.03 21.70 -6.56
N MET A 89 -2.00 21.51 -5.76
CA MET A 89 -1.70 20.20 -5.19
C MET A 89 -2.68 19.86 -4.05
N ALA A 90 -3.05 20.87 -3.26
CA ALA A 90 -4.09 20.74 -2.25
C ALA A 90 -5.45 20.37 -2.88
N ASP A 91 -5.85 21.04 -3.97
CA ASP A 91 -7.07 20.71 -4.71
C ASP A 91 -7.05 19.27 -5.24
N HIS A 92 -5.92 18.82 -5.76
CA HIS A 92 -5.77 17.44 -6.21
C HIS A 92 -5.93 16.44 -5.05
N LEU A 93 -5.27 16.67 -3.92
CA LEU A 93 -5.42 15.83 -2.72
C LEU A 93 -6.85 15.79 -2.21
N LEU A 94 -7.55 16.92 -2.21
CA LEU A 94 -8.96 17.00 -1.84
C LEU A 94 -9.85 16.19 -2.77
N ALA A 95 -9.56 16.23 -4.07
CA ALA A 95 -10.33 15.48 -5.07
C ALA A 95 -10.16 13.95 -4.89
N ILE A 96 -8.97 13.48 -4.55
CA ILE A 96 -8.70 12.04 -4.40
C ILE A 96 -9.00 11.50 -2.99
N TYR A 97 -8.99 12.34 -1.96
CA TYR A 97 -9.11 11.91 -0.56
C TYR A 97 -10.33 11.03 -0.27
N PRO A 98 -11.56 11.37 -0.71
CA PRO A 98 -12.73 10.54 -0.43
C PRO A 98 -12.60 9.11 -1.01
N ALA A 99 -12.05 8.99 -2.22
CA ALA A 99 -11.85 7.70 -2.87
C ALA A 99 -10.73 6.89 -2.18
N VAL A 100 -9.62 7.53 -1.86
CA VAL A 100 -8.49 6.91 -1.16
C VAL A 100 -8.91 6.43 0.24
N LYS A 101 -9.67 7.26 0.97
CA LYS A 101 -10.22 6.90 2.28
C LYS A 101 -11.17 5.70 2.19
N ALA A 102 -12.11 5.73 1.24
CA ALA A 102 -13.08 4.65 1.05
C ALA A 102 -12.40 3.32 0.69
N ASP A 103 -11.42 3.36 -0.20
CA ASP A 103 -10.66 2.18 -0.62
C ASP A 103 -9.81 1.59 0.54
N LEU A 104 -9.20 2.45 1.36
CA LEU A 104 -8.48 2.06 2.57
C LEU A 104 -9.41 1.42 3.60
N GLU A 105 -10.56 2.05 3.87
CA GLU A 105 -11.57 1.56 4.83
C GLU A 105 -12.18 0.22 4.38
N ASP A 106 -12.40 0.04 3.07
CA ASP A 106 -12.84 -1.25 2.51
C ASP A 106 -11.74 -2.30 2.63
N ALA A 107 -10.49 -1.93 2.34
CA ALA A 107 -9.36 -2.84 2.40
C ALA A 107 -9.17 -3.44 3.80
N LEU A 108 -9.27 -2.66 4.84
CA LEU A 108 -9.05 -3.09 6.23
C LEU A 108 -10.36 -3.37 6.99
N ARG A 109 -11.52 -3.04 6.42
CA ARG A 109 -12.86 -3.13 7.06
C ARG A 109 -12.97 -2.32 8.34
N TRP A 110 -12.19 -1.24 8.44
CA TRP A 110 -12.18 -0.31 9.56
C TRP A 110 -12.50 1.10 9.09
N ARG A 111 -12.90 1.98 10.02
CA ARG A 111 -13.17 3.38 9.75
C ARG A 111 -12.04 4.26 10.26
N LEU A 112 -11.63 5.22 9.45
CA LEU A 112 -10.70 6.26 9.85
C LEU A 112 -11.48 7.40 10.51
N GLU A 113 -11.45 7.45 11.84
CA GLU A 113 -12.11 8.50 12.65
C GLU A 113 -11.20 9.73 12.82
N THR A 114 -9.90 9.52 12.73
CA THR A 114 -8.90 10.60 12.81
C THR A 114 -9.04 11.53 11.61
N ARG A 115 -9.21 12.83 11.86
CA ARG A 115 -9.13 13.88 10.85
C ARG A 115 -7.67 14.13 10.48
N PRO A 116 -7.20 13.73 9.30
CA PRO A 116 -5.79 13.89 8.95
C PRO A 116 -5.42 15.35 8.70
N ILE A 117 -4.19 15.72 9.09
CA ILE A 117 -3.56 16.99 8.80
C ILE A 117 -2.44 16.69 7.82
N VAL A 118 -2.63 17.08 6.57
CA VAL A 118 -1.67 16.86 5.50
C VAL A 118 -0.77 18.06 5.34
N VAL A 119 0.52 17.88 5.55
CA VAL A 119 1.54 18.92 5.42
C VAL A 119 2.29 18.71 4.09
N LEU A 120 2.11 19.64 3.16
CA LEU A 120 2.80 19.66 1.88
C LEU A 120 4.14 20.37 2.02
N VAL A 121 5.24 19.67 1.76
CA VAL A 121 6.59 20.18 1.89
C VAL A 121 7.25 20.19 0.51
N GLU A 122 7.65 21.38 0.03
CA GLU A 122 8.35 21.51 -1.25
C GLU A 122 9.87 21.37 -1.08
N ASP A 123 10.45 21.96 -0.01
CA ASP A 123 11.89 21.85 0.25
C ASP A 123 12.24 20.48 0.85
N ARG A 124 12.99 19.69 0.07
CA ARG A 124 13.48 18.38 0.49
C ARG A 124 14.27 18.41 1.79
N ARG A 125 15.09 19.44 2.03
CA ARG A 125 15.91 19.55 3.25
C ARG A 125 15.06 19.76 4.49
N ILE A 126 13.96 20.51 4.37
CA ILE A 126 12.98 20.66 5.44
C ILE A 126 12.33 19.32 5.73
N PHE A 127 11.90 18.59 4.68
CA PHE A 127 11.29 17.27 4.83
C PHE A 127 12.26 16.25 5.46
N GLU A 128 13.53 16.22 5.04
CA GLU A 128 14.57 15.35 5.62
C GLU A 128 14.79 15.61 7.11
N LYS A 129 14.75 16.89 7.55
CA LYS A 129 14.81 17.23 8.98
C LYS A 129 13.57 16.76 9.73
N MET A 130 12.36 16.81 9.10
CA MET A 130 11.11 16.35 9.71
C MET A 130 11.04 14.83 9.81
N SER A 131 11.43 14.12 8.74
CA SER A 131 11.38 12.66 8.65
C SER A 131 12.54 11.95 9.35
N GLY A 132 13.66 12.65 9.56
CA GLY A 132 14.90 12.05 10.04
C GLY A 132 15.59 11.13 9.03
N SER A 133 15.12 11.08 7.77
CA SER A 133 15.63 10.19 6.72
C SER A 133 15.65 10.89 5.36
N PRO A 134 16.76 10.81 4.60
CA PRO A 134 16.83 11.34 3.24
C PRO A 134 16.17 10.42 2.20
N HIS A 135 15.69 9.25 2.61
CA HIS A 135 15.20 8.22 1.72
C HIS A 135 13.68 8.16 1.59
N LEU A 136 12.95 8.83 2.48
CA LEU A 136 11.49 8.82 2.47
C LEU A 136 10.92 9.94 1.60
N SER A 137 9.75 9.70 1.01
CA SER A 137 8.97 10.70 0.25
C SER A 137 7.74 11.19 1.01
N ALA A 138 7.25 10.40 1.96
CA ALA A 138 6.15 10.76 2.85
C ALA A 138 6.38 10.16 4.24
N ILE A 139 5.70 10.66 5.26
CA ILE A 139 5.68 10.11 6.60
C ILE A 139 4.34 10.37 7.29
N ALA A 140 3.90 9.42 8.09
CA ALA A 140 2.80 9.60 9.04
C ALA A 140 3.30 9.78 10.47
N VAL A 141 2.62 10.63 11.23
CA VAL A 141 2.78 10.77 12.68
C VAL A 141 1.44 10.44 13.34
N PRO A 142 1.12 9.15 13.56
CA PRO A 142 -0.23 8.71 13.94
C PRO A 142 -0.77 9.38 15.20
N ARG A 143 0.08 9.59 16.23
CA ARG A 143 -0.34 10.23 17.49
C ARG A 143 -0.94 11.63 17.32
N SER A 144 -0.53 12.35 16.29
CA SER A 144 -1.01 13.70 15.99
C SER A 144 -1.96 13.77 14.80
N GLY A 145 -2.17 12.65 14.10
CA GLY A 145 -2.96 12.61 12.87
C GLY A 145 -2.31 13.37 11.70
N VAL A 146 -0.98 13.54 11.72
CA VAL A 146 -0.24 14.31 10.72
C VAL A 146 0.33 13.37 9.66
N VAL A 147 0.18 13.76 8.39
CA VAL A 147 0.85 13.18 7.23
C VAL A 147 1.67 14.27 6.57
N ALA A 148 2.98 14.08 6.41
CA ALA A 148 3.83 15.00 5.67
C ALA A 148 4.28 14.38 4.36
N ILE A 149 4.19 15.13 3.25
CA ILE A 149 4.51 14.67 1.90
C ILE A 149 5.55 15.60 1.27
N ASN A 150 6.65 15.03 0.79
CA ASN A 150 7.68 15.73 0.04
C ASN A 150 7.30 15.77 -1.44
N LEU A 151 6.89 16.94 -1.92
CA LEU A 151 6.41 17.12 -3.28
C LEU A 151 7.50 16.96 -4.34
N GLN A 152 8.76 17.27 -4.03
CA GLN A 152 9.88 17.06 -4.98
C GLN A 152 10.12 15.57 -5.27
N SER A 153 9.86 14.71 -4.29
CA SER A 153 10.02 13.26 -4.44
C SER A 153 8.84 12.59 -5.15
N VAL A 154 7.64 13.16 -5.00
CA VAL A 154 6.38 12.58 -5.50
C VAL A 154 5.93 13.19 -6.84
N SER A 155 6.39 14.41 -7.17
CA SER A 155 5.91 15.19 -8.33
C SER A 155 6.27 14.61 -9.70
N SER A 156 7.14 13.62 -9.78
CA SER A 156 7.49 13.00 -11.06
C SER A 156 6.35 12.17 -11.69
N HIS A 157 5.39 11.68 -10.88
CA HIS A 157 4.22 10.94 -11.39
C HIS A 157 3.02 11.07 -10.44
N VAL A 158 1.88 11.54 -10.95
CA VAL A 158 0.63 11.76 -10.18
C VAL A 158 0.13 10.49 -9.48
N TYR A 159 0.33 9.31 -10.08
CA TYR A 159 -0.04 8.02 -9.48
C TYR A 159 0.71 7.74 -8.17
N HIS A 160 1.97 8.17 -8.08
CA HIS A 160 2.79 7.98 -6.88
C HIS A 160 2.27 8.76 -5.67
N LEU A 161 1.61 9.91 -5.89
CA LEU A 161 1.02 10.69 -4.81
C LEU A 161 -0.16 9.95 -4.16
N ASN A 162 -1.05 9.37 -4.96
CA ASN A 162 -2.22 8.64 -4.47
C ASN A 162 -1.80 7.46 -3.58
N ASP A 163 -0.83 6.68 -4.06
CA ASP A 163 -0.36 5.49 -3.36
C ASP A 163 0.44 5.86 -2.11
N ALA A 164 1.31 6.87 -2.17
CA ALA A 164 2.01 7.39 -1.01
C ALA A 164 1.02 7.95 0.04
N PHE A 165 0.02 8.72 -0.41
CA PHE A 165 -0.99 9.25 0.49
C PHE A 165 -1.84 8.16 1.14
N LYS A 166 -2.25 7.14 0.38
CA LYS A 166 -2.97 5.98 0.88
C LYS A 166 -2.14 5.19 1.91
N HIS A 167 -0.84 5.03 1.65
CA HIS A 167 0.10 4.39 2.56
C HIS A 167 0.17 5.13 3.91
N GLU A 168 0.32 6.44 3.89
CA GLU A 168 0.40 7.24 5.12
C GLU A 168 -0.93 7.27 5.89
N LEU A 169 -2.06 7.32 5.18
CA LEU A 169 -3.38 7.19 5.82
C LEU A 169 -3.58 5.82 6.45
N CYS A 170 -2.99 4.76 5.87
CA CYS A 170 -3.03 3.42 6.44
C CYS A 170 -2.34 3.37 7.81
N HIS A 171 -1.19 4.02 7.98
CA HIS A 171 -0.56 4.14 9.31
C HIS A 171 -1.47 4.84 10.31
N LEU A 172 -2.17 5.93 9.92
CA LEU A 172 -3.14 6.57 10.82
C LEU A 172 -4.23 5.60 11.24
N LEU A 173 -4.81 4.85 10.29
CA LEU A 173 -5.88 3.90 10.54
C LEU A 173 -5.42 2.73 11.43
N LEU A 174 -4.27 2.14 11.16
CA LEU A 174 -3.73 1.04 11.96
C LEU A 174 -3.48 1.47 13.40
N HIS A 175 -2.80 2.60 13.61
CA HIS A 175 -2.47 3.09 14.95
C HIS A 175 -3.65 3.71 15.71
N GLU A 176 -4.76 3.99 15.04
CA GLU A 176 -6.02 4.35 15.69
C GLU A 176 -6.68 3.13 16.35
N HIS A 177 -6.52 1.96 15.75
CA HIS A 177 -7.19 0.74 16.17
C HIS A 177 -6.28 -0.24 16.93
N ILE A 178 -4.98 -0.25 16.65
CA ILE A 178 -4.01 -1.18 17.28
C ILE A 178 -3.02 -0.36 18.11
N SER A 179 -2.77 -0.80 19.34
CA SER A 179 -1.75 -0.17 20.16
C SER A 179 -0.35 -0.37 19.55
N ARG A 180 0.50 0.65 19.66
CA ARG A 180 1.86 0.60 19.10
C ARG A 180 2.69 -0.56 19.65
N GLU A 181 2.41 -0.98 20.86
CA GLU A 181 3.14 -2.06 21.52
C GLU A 181 2.82 -3.43 20.91
N ASN A 182 1.61 -3.58 20.36
CA ASN A 182 1.13 -4.82 19.75
C ASN A 182 1.36 -4.87 18.23
N LEU A 183 1.73 -3.73 17.60
CA LEU A 183 1.93 -3.63 16.16
C LEU A 183 3.42 -3.58 15.83
N PRO A 184 4.06 -4.70 15.45
CA PRO A 184 5.47 -4.70 15.06
C PRO A 184 5.66 -3.93 13.75
N ARG A 185 6.84 -3.31 13.60
CA ARG A 185 7.15 -2.44 12.45
C ARG A 185 6.98 -3.14 11.10
N TRP A 186 7.40 -4.40 10.99
CA TRP A 186 7.24 -5.15 9.75
C TRP A 186 5.76 -5.36 9.35
N LEU A 187 4.86 -5.52 10.34
CA LEU A 187 3.44 -5.70 10.07
C LEU A 187 2.76 -4.38 9.72
N ASP A 188 3.10 -3.30 10.43
CA ASP A 188 2.65 -1.93 10.15
C ASP A 188 2.99 -1.55 8.70
N GLU A 189 4.28 -1.59 8.34
CA GLU A 189 4.76 -1.25 7.00
C GLU A 189 4.27 -2.22 5.92
N GLY A 190 4.28 -3.52 6.20
CA GLY A 190 3.83 -4.55 5.26
C GLY A 190 2.35 -4.41 4.93
N THR A 191 1.50 -4.11 5.92
CA THR A 191 0.07 -3.86 5.74
C THR A 191 -0.17 -2.62 4.90
N CYS A 192 0.51 -1.51 5.22
CA CYS A 192 0.32 -0.27 4.48
C CYS A 192 0.79 -0.38 3.02
N GLN A 193 1.85 -1.13 2.74
CA GLN A 193 2.27 -1.43 1.38
C GLN A 193 1.32 -2.39 0.66
N TRP A 194 0.76 -3.36 1.36
CA TRP A 194 -0.23 -4.29 0.81
C TRP A 194 -1.50 -3.55 0.39
N VAL A 195 -1.98 -2.60 1.20
CA VAL A 195 -3.16 -1.78 0.89
C VAL A 195 -2.89 -0.76 -0.21
N SER A 196 -1.74 -0.06 -0.19
CA SER A 196 -1.41 0.96 -1.18
C SER A 196 -1.00 0.39 -2.53
N GLY A 197 -0.56 -0.87 -2.57
CA GLY A 197 -0.12 -1.53 -3.81
C GLY A 197 1.29 -1.16 -4.26
N SER A 198 1.99 -0.27 -3.58
CA SER A 198 3.22 0.36 -4.04
C SER A 198 4.38 0.24 -3.04
N LEU A 199 5.58 0.04 -3.57
CA LEU A 199 6.83 -0.04 -2.82
C LEU A 199 7.78 1.10 -3.15
N GLY A 200 7.78 1.55 -4.41
CA GLY A 200 8.77 2.48 -4.94
C GLY A 200 8.50 3.94 -4.59
N GLU A 201 7.27 4.26 -4.26
CA GLU A 201 6.84 5.64 -4.07
C GLU A 201 7.16 6.17 -2.67
N ILE A 202 7.31 5.26 -1.69
CA ILE A 202 7.65 5.62 -0.31
C ILE A 202 9.11 6.00 -0.23
N LEU A 203 9.95 5.41 -1.07
CA LEU A 203 11.39 5.63 -1.09
C LEU A 203 11.78 6.55 -2.23
N ALA A 204 12.18 7.76 -1.90
CA ALA A 204 12.62 8.77 -2.84
C ALA A 204 13.72 8.21 -3.77
N GLY A 205 13.45 8.16 -5.10
CA GLY A 205 14.40 7.71 -6.11
C GLY A 205 14.64 6.19 -6.14
N ALA A 206 13.78 5.38 -5.54
CA ALA A 206 13.69 3.98 -5.88
C ALA A 206 13.03 3.92 -7.26
N GLY A 207 13.83 3.86 -8.32
CA GLY A 207 13.32 3.46 -9.63
C GLY A 207 12.57 2.14 -9.46
N SER A 208 11.61 1.87 -10.33
CA SER A 208 10.82 0.63 -10.37
C SER A 208 11.72 -0.62 -10.32
N GLY A 209 12.29 -0.89 -9.15
CA GLY A 209 12.99 -2.13 -8.85
C GLY A 209 11.98 -3.24 -9.03
N MET A 210 12.34 -4.26 -9.80
CA MET A 210 11.47 -5.38 -10.09
C MET A 210 10.85 -5.92 -8.81
N PRO A 211 9.49 -5.97 -8.72
CA PRO A 211 8.82 -6.65 -7.62
C PRO A 211 9.32 -8.11 -7.61
N GLY A 212 9.87 -8.56 -6.48
CA GLY A 212 10.38 -9.92 -6.34
C GLY A 212 11.89 -10.06 -6.27
N ALA A 213 12.67 -8.98 -6.25
CA ALA A 213 14.14 -9.03 -6.13
C ALA A 213 14.61 -9.69 -4.82
N VAL A 214 13.82 -9.62 -3.74
CA VAL A 214 14.14 -10.22 -2.44
C VAL A 214 14.14 -11.75 -2.53
N GLY A 215 13.09 -12.35 -3.12
CA GLY A 215 13.00 -13.81 -3.24
C GLY A 215 14.03 -14.44 -4.17
N ALA A 216 14.53 -13.69 -5.16
CA ALA A 216 15.56 -14.17 -6.09
C ALA A 216 16.98 -14.15 -5.48
N ALA A 217 17.21 -13.40 -4.40
CA ALA A 217 18.54 -13.20 -3.83
C ALA A 217 18.78 -13.93 -2.49
N GLY A 218 17.73 -14.52 -1.86
CA GLY A 218 17.83 -15.17 -0.54
C GLY A 218 18.38 -14.23 0.55
N LYS A 219 18.01 -12.94 0.47
CA LYS A 219 18.53 -11.87 1.33
C LYS A 219 17.45 -11.26 2.24
N GLU A 220 16.38 -12.02 2.52
CA GLU A 220 15.33 -11.57 3.42
C GLU A 220 15.89 -11.32 4.82
N ILE A 221 15.50 -10.19 5.41
CA ILE A 221 15.82 -9.89 6.79
C ILE A 221 14.85 -10.70 7.68
N PRO A 222 15.31 -11.41 8.71
CA PRO A 222 14.42 -12.05 9.66
C PRO A 222 13.44 -11.08 10.31
N LEU A 223 12.15 -11.44 10.38
CA LEU A 223 11.10 -10.54 10.87
C LEU A 223 11.34 -10.05 12.29
N HIS A 224 11.90 -10.88 13.16
CA HIS A 224 12.26 -10.48 14.53
C HIS A 224 13.25 -9.30 14.59
N ARG A 225 14.06 -9.08 13.53
CA ARG A 225 14.95 -7.90 13.43
C ARG A 225 14.23 -6.65 12.94
N LEU A 226 13.01 -6.80 12.42
CA LEU A 226 12.17 -5.73 11.88
C LEU A 226 10.99 -5.38 12.80
N GLU A 227 10.98 -5.86 14.04
CA GLU A 227 9.90 -5.60 15.00
C GLU A 227 9.84 -4.14 15.45
N HIS A 228 11.01 -3.56 15.74
CA HIS A 228 11.08 -2.24 16.37
C HIS A 228 11.58 -1.15 15.45
N SER A 229 12.47 -1.45 14.50
CA SER A 229 13.06 -0.48 13.59
C SER A 229 13.58 -1.11 12.33
N PHE A 230 13.61 -0.32 11.26
CA PHE A 230 14.22 -0.69 9.99
C PHE A 230 15.66 -0.17 9.91
N PRO A 231 16.52 -0.81 9.09
CA PRO A 231 17.90 -0.37 8.85
C PRO A 231 17.95 1.03 8.26
N ALA A 232 18.98 1.82 8.64
CA ALA A 232 19.20 3.15 8.08
C ALA A 232 19.86 3.12 6.68
N ASP A 233 20.61 2.05 6.35
CA ASP A 233 21.19 1.87 5.03
C ASP A 233 20.10 1.72 3.97
N ARG A 234 20.21 2.46 2.87
CA ARG A 234 19.19 2.51 1.82
C ARG A 234 18.86 1.14 1.22
N HIS A 235 19.88 0.32 0.94
CA HIS A 235 19.66 -0.98 0.34
C HIS A 235 18.98 -1.95 1.32
N LEU A 236 19.45 -1.98 2.57
CA LEU A 236 18.83 -2.80 3.62
C LEU A 236 17.44 -2.31 3.98
N LEU A 237 17.19 -1.00 3.91
CA LEU A 237 15.87 -0.42 4.08
C LEU A 237 14.89 -0.92 3.02
N LEU A 238 15.28 -0.93 1.74
CA LEU A 238 14.50 -1.51 0.65
C LEU A 238 14.19 -2.98 0.91
N VAL A 239 15.20 -3.76 1.29
CA VAL A 239 15.03 -5.18 1.62
C VAL A 239 14.05 -5.37 2.79
N ALA A 240 14.10 -4.50 3.81
CA ALA A 240 13.17 -4.56 4.94
C ALA A 240 11.72 -4.31 4.51
N TYR A 241 11.50 -3.30 3.68
CA TYR A 241 10.18 -3.00 3.11
C TYR A 241 9.65 -4.14 2.25
N GLU A 242 10.48 -4.68 1.33
CA GLU A 242 10.10 -5.81 0.48
C GLU A 242 9.84 -7.08 1.28
N THR A 243 10.64 -7.35 2.33
CA THR A 243 10.42 -8.47 3.24
C THR A 243 9.08 -8.35 3.95
N SER A 244 8.76 -7.17 4.48
CA SER A 244 7.52 -6.90 5.19
C SER A 244 6.30 -7.08 4.28
N ARG A 245 6.32 -6.47 3.10
CA ARG A 245 5.28 -6.63 2.09
C ARG A 245 5.13 -8.08 1.65
N GLY A 246 6.23 -8.72 1.25
CA GLY A 246 6.22 -10.10 0.75
C GLY A 246 5.65 -11.09 1.75
N PHE A 247 5.87 -10.86 3.04
CA PHE A 247 5.31 -11.70 4.09
C PHE A 247 3.79 -11.45 4.26
N VAL A 248 3.31 -10.21 4.23
CA VAL A 248 1.88 -9.89 4.26
C VAL A 248 1.17 -10.42 3.01
N ASP A 249 1.76 -10.24 1.82
CA ASP A 249 1.26 -10.80 0.57
C ASP A 249 1.16 -12.34 0.63
N TYR A 250 2.15 -12.99 1.25
CA TYR A 250 2.12 -14.44 1.46
C TYR A 250 0.97 -14.86 2.38
N ILE A 251 0.79 -14.21 3.52
CA ILE A 251 -0.32 -14.51 4.43
C ILE A 251 -1.65 -14.36 3.71
N SER A 252 -1.87 -13.21 3.06
CA SER A 252 -3.11 -12.93 2.34
C SER A 252 -3.38 -13.91 1.19
N SER A 253 -2.34 -14.33 0.46
CA SER A 253 -2.48 -15.26 -0.67
C SER A 253 -2.62 -16.72 -0.23
N GLN A 254 -1.92 -17.14 0.82
CA GLN A 254 -1.87 -18.53 1.27
C GLN A 254 -3.02 -18.91 2.19
N TYR A 255 -3.42 -18.00 3.08
CA TYR A 255 -4.46 -18.23 4.08
C TYR A 255 -5.74 -17.46 3.79
N GLY A 256 -5.72 -16.54 2.82
CA GLY A 256 -6.83 -15.67 2.47
C GLY A 256 -6.79 -14.31 3.18
N ARG A 257 -7.45 -13.33 2.53
CA ARG A 257 -7.59 -11.96 3.06
C ARG A 257 -8.27 -11.94 4.43
N ASP A 258 -9.32 -12.74 4.60
CA ASP A 258 -10.07 -12.77 5.86
C ASP A 258 -9.20 -13.23 7.02
N ALA A 259 -8.39 -14.26 6.85
CA ALA A 259 -7.44 -14.71 7.87
C ALA A 259 -6.39 -13.65 8.22
N PHE A 260 -5.93 -12.87 7.25
CA PHE A 260 -5.06 -11.73 7.52
C PHE A 260 -5.78 -10.63 8.31
N LEU A 261 -7.01 -10.30 7.96
CA LEU A 261 -7.82 -9.33 8.70
C LEU A 261 -8.16 -9.80 10.12
N ASP A 262 -8.31 -11.12 10.32
CA ASP A 262 -8.49 -11.71 11.66
C ASP A 262 -7.25 -11.54 12.53
N ILE A 263 -6.03 -11.65 11.96
CA ILE A 263 -4.78 -11.31 12.69
C ILE A 263 -4.84 -9.86 13.16
N LEU A 264 -5.14 -8.91 12.27
CA LEU A 264 -5.24 -7.49 12.63
C LEU A 264 -6.35 -7.24 13.66
N GLY A 265 -7.49 -7.92 13.54
CA GLY A 265 -8.60 -7.87 14.49
C GLY A 265 -8.21 -8.34 15.89
N ASN A 266 -7.45 -9.43 15.99
CA ASN A 266 -6.92 -9.92 17.27
C ASN A 266 -5.94 -8.94 17.92
N LEU A 267 -5.09 -8.27 17.13
CA LEU A 267 -4.20 -7.20 17.62
C LEU A 267 -4.99 -5.98 18.13
N LYS A 268 -6.08 -5.61 17.44
CA LYS A 268 -7.00 -4.55 17.88
C LYS A 268 -7.65 -4.88 19.23
N GLU A 269 -7.95 -6.15 19.49
CA GLU A 269 -8.45 -6.63 20.78
C GLU A 269 -7.42 -6.62 21.90
N GLY A 270 -6.17 -6.26 21.61
CA GLY A 270 -5.08 -6.13 22.57
C GLY A 270 -4.20 -7.38 22.72
N ARG A 271 -4.41 -8.42 21.89
CA ARG A 271 -3.54 -9.61 21.86
C ARG A 271 -2.17 -9.23 21.31
N ASP A 272 -1.14 -9.93 21.76
CA ASP A 272 0.17 -9.83 21.13
C ASP A 272 0.20 -10.53 19.76
N VAL A 273 1.28 -10.32 18.99
CA VAL A 273 1.41 -10.87 17.63
C VAL A 273 1.33 -12.40 17.60
N ARG A 274 1.94 -13.06 18.58
CA ARG A 274 1.95 -14.53 18.67
C ARG A 274 0.55 -15.07 18.93
N GLU A 275 -0.16 -14.47 19.87
CA GLU A 275 -1.53 -14.81 20.20
C GLU A 275 -2.48 -14.55 19.03
N ALA A 276 -2.30 -13.42 18.33
CA ALA A 276 -3.09 -13.05 17.16
C ALA A 276 -2.92 -14.08 16.02
N PHE A 277 -1.69 -14.49 15.73
CA PHE A 277 -1.42 -15.52 14.72
C PHE A 277 -1.96 -16.90 15.12
N LEU A 278 -1.78 -17.30 16.36
CA LEU A 278 -2.33 -18.57 16.86
C LEU A 278 -3.86 -18.60 16.78
N ALA A 279 -4.52 -17.51 17.13
CA ALA A 279 -5.98 -17.41 17.06
C ALA A 279 -6.51 -17.45 15.62
N ALA A 280 -5.86 -16.76 14.68
CA ALA A 280 -6.32 -16.66 13.29
C ALA A 280 -5.88 -17.85 12.44
N LEU A 281 -4.64 -18.36 12.62
CA LEU A 281 -4.02 -19.34 11.73
C LEU A 281 -3.71 -20.69 12.40
N SER A 282 -3.86 -20.80 13.72
CA SER A 282 -3.40 -21.95 14.53
C SER A 282 -1.89 -22.23 14.34
N LYS A 283 -1.10 -21.21 14.05
CA LYS A 283 0.34 -21.23 13.82
C LYS A 283 1.00 -20.02 14.44
N THR A 284 2.27 -20.13 14.80
CA THR A 284 3.05 -18.97 15.26
C THR A 284 3.58 -18.15 14.08
N PRO A 285 3.93 -16.85 14.29
CA PRO A 285 4.56 -16.03 13.27
C PRO A 285 5.83 -16.67 12.69
N GLU A 286 6.64 -17.32 13.53
CA GLU A 286 7.88 -17.98 13.13
C GLU A 286 7.62 -19.20 12.23
N GLU A 287 6.57 -19.98 12.50
CA GLU A 287 6.18 -21.12 11.66
C GLU A 287 5.69 -20.64 10.28
N VAL A 288 4.90 -19.55 10.25
CA VAL A 288 4.44 -18.96 9.01
C VAL A 288 5.60 -18.34 8.22
N GLU A 289 6.54 -17.66 8.91
CA GLU A 289 7.76 -17.12 8.30
C GLU A 289 8.63 -18.23 7.69
N ALA A 290 8.80 -19.35 8.38
CA ALA A 290 9.55 -20.49 7.85
C ALA A 290 8.91 -21.05 6.57
N GLN A 291 7.59 -21.24 6.56
CA GLN A 291 6.86 -21.69 5.37
C GLN A 291 6.98 -20.70 4.20
N TRP A 292 6.88 -19.40 4.48
CA TRP A 292 7.08 -18.36 3.47
C TRP A 292 8.48 -18.44 2.86
N ARG A 293 9.53 -18.53 3.67
CA ARG A 293 10.92 -18.64 3.21
C ARG A 293 11.16 -19.88 2.36
N ASP A 294 10.56 -21.00 2.74
CA ASP A 294 10.66 -22.23 1.96
C ASP A 294 9.95 -22.09 0.60
N SER A 295 8.80 -21.36 0.57
CA SER A 295 8.11 -21.06 -0.69
C SER A 295 8.95 -20.18 -1.64
N LEU A 296 9.73 -19.24 -1.10
CA LEU A 296 10.63 -18.38 -1.88
C LEU A 296 11.79 -19.18 -2.48
N ARG A 297 12.38 -20.10 -1.71
CA ARG A 297 13.47 -20.97 -2.20
C ARG A 297 13.01 -21.85 -3.36
N GLY A 298 11.81 -22.42 -3.27
CA GLY A 298 11.26 -23.25 -4.34
C GLY A 298 11.03 -22.45 -5.65
N ARG A 299 10.52 -21.24 -5.56
CA ARG A 299 10.27 -20.36 -6.73
C ARG A 299 11.58 -19.83 -7.34
N GLY A 300 12.52 -19.40 -6.49
CA GLY A 300 13.79 -18.82 -6.94
C GLY A 300 14.62 -19.79 -7.77
N ILE A 301 14.69 -21.06 -7.38
CA ILE A 301 15.46 -22.10 -8.11
C ILE A 301 14.87 -22.34 -9.50
N TRP A 302 13.54 -22.30 -9.65
CA TRP A 302 12.89 -22.52 -10.95
C TRP A 302 13.13 -21.35 -11.92
N PHE A 303 12.98 -20.09 -11.45
CA PHE A 303 13.23 -18.91 -12.28
C PHE A 303 14.69 -18.74 -12.67
N VAL A 304 15.64 -19.00 -11.78
CA VAL A 304 17.08 -18.96 -12.09
C VAL A 304 17.45 -20.04 -13.11
N ARG A 305 16.96 -21.26 -12.95
CA ARG A 305 17.16 -22.33 -13.92
C ARG A 305 16.52 -22.01 -15.28
N PHE A 306 15.27 -21.55 -15.27
CA PHE A 306 14.59 -21.16 -16.50
C PHE A 306 15.30 -20.00 -17.22
N GLY A 307 15.74 -18.97 -16.44
CA GLY A 307 16.51 -17.85 -17.00
C GLY A 307 17.85 -18.26 -17.62
N GLN A 308 18.54 -19.22 -17.04
CA GLN A 308 19.78 -19.77 -17.60
C GLN A 308 19.56 -20.46 -18.95
N TYR A 309 18.45 -21.19 -19.08
CA TYR A 309 18.12 -21.89 -20.32
C TYR A 309 17.32 -21.05 -21.33
N LEU A 310 16.79 -19.91 -20.92
CA LEU A 310 15.97 -19.06 -21.80
C LEU A 310 16.74 -18.61 -23.05
N TYR A 311 18.01 -18.22 -22.89
CA TYR A 311 18.87 -17.83 -24.01
C TYR A 311 19.10 -19.00 -24.98
N GLU A 312 19.38 -20.19 -24.46
CA GLU A 312 19.56 -21.40 -25.24
C GLU A 312 18.27 -21.81 -25.96
N ILE A 313 17.13 -21.77 -25.25
CA ILE A 313 15.81 -22.06 -25.83
C ILE A 313 15.46 -21.09 -26.96
N LEU A 314 15.71 -19.79 -26.79
CA LEU A 314 15.48 -18.78 -27.81
C LEU A 314 16.43 -18.97 -29.01
N PHE A 315 17.71 -19.29 -28.76
CA PHE A 315 18.70 -19.54 -29.81
C PHE A 315 18.35 -20.77 -30.64
N PHE A 316 18.04 -21.91 -29.98
CA PHE A 316 17.63 -23.13 -30.67
C PHE A 316 16.27 -22.97 -31.35
N GLY A 317 15.33 -22.23 -30.74
CA GLY A 317 14.04 -21.90 -31.36
C GLY A 317 14.20 -21.07 -32.63
N ALA A 318 15.05 -20.05 -32.60
CA ALA A 318 15.37 -19.24 -33.77
C ALA A 318 16.08 -20.06 -34.86
N ALA A 319 17.03 -20.93 -34.49
CA ALA A 319 17.71 -21.84 -35.43
C ALA A 319 16.74 -22.83 -36.07
N LEU A 320 15.82 -23.39 -35.30
CA LEU A 320 14.78 -24.34 -35.79
C LEU A 320 13.83 -23.68 -36.79
N LEU A 321 13.60 -22.37 -36.70
CA LEU A 321 12.76 -21.63 -37.65
C LEU A 321 13.56 -21.15 -38.87
N THR A 322 14.82 -20.74 -38.69
CA THR A 322 15.63 -20.16 -39.77
C THR A 322 16.23 -21.19 -40.70
N VAL A 323 16.67 -22.35 -40.18
CA VAL A 323 17.28 -23.42 -41.00
C VAL A 323 16.32 -23.98 -42.05
N PRO A 324 15.07 -24.37 -41.71
CA PRO A 324 14.10 -24.85 -42.71
C PRO A 324 13.71 -23.77 -43.73
N ALA A 325 13.58 -22.50 -43.27
CA ALA A 325 13.28 -21.38 -44.16
C ALA A 325 14.42 -21.17 -45.19
N PHE A 326 15.69 -21.21 -44.72
CA PHE A 326 16.86 -21.14 -45.60
C PHE A 326 16.90 -22.28 -46.61
N PHE A 327 16.67 -23.52 -46.17
CA PHE A 327 16.63 -24.70 -47.08
C PHE A 327 15.50 -24.58 -48.10
N ARG A 328 14.32 -24.10 -47.74
CA ARG A 328 13.22 -23.84 -48.68
C ARG A 328 13.58 -22.81 -49.73
N ILE A 329 14.21 -21.69 -49.33
CA ILE A 329 14.64 -20.63 -50.28
C ILE A 329 15.77 -21.15 -51.17
N TRP A 330 16.73 -21.90 -50.60
CA TRP A 330 17.83 -22.48 -51.34
C TRP A 330 17.36 -23.53 -52.39
N LEU A 331 16.47 -24.43 -52.03
CA LEU A 331 15.85 -25.40 -52.93
C LEU A 331 15.09 -24.68 -54.05
N LYS A 332 14.28 -23.69 -53.73
CA LYS A 332 13.52 -22.90 -54.71
C LYS A 332 14.45 -22.20 -55.72
N ARG A 333 15.57 -21.63 -55.28
CA ARG A 333 16.57 -21.02 -56.14
C ARG A 333 17.29 -22.04 -57.02
N ARG A 334 17.51 -23.25 -56.53
CA ARG A 334 18.17 -24.30 -57.27
C ARG A 334 17.27 -24.86 -58.35
N TYR A 335 15.96 -25.04 -58.07
CA TYR A 335 14.97 -25.48 -59.06
C TYR A 335 14.71 -24.40 -60.13
N SER A 336 14.75 -23.11 -59.80
CA SER A 336 14.57 -22.01 -60.76
C SER A 336 15.72 -21.93 -61.77
N LYS A 337 16.95 -22.30 -61.38
CA LYS A 337 18.09 -22.32 -62.31
C LYS A 337 18.05 -23.47 -63.33
N TYR A 338 17.37 -24.58 -63.07
CA TYR A 338 17.19 -25.72 -63.99
C TYR A 338 16.03 -25.51 -64.93
N GLY A 339 15.09 -24.61 -64.65
CA GLY A 339 13.94 -24.31 -65.52
C GLY A 339 14.20 -23.30 -66.62
N ASP A 340 15.32 -22.53 -66.51
CA ASP A 340 15.68 -21.53 -67.52
C ASP A 340 16.63 -22.04 -68.62
N GLU A 341 17.14 -23.32 -68.52
CA GLU A 341 18.00 -23.94 -69.55
C GLU A 341 17.24 -24.71 -70.62
N ASP A 342 15.94 -25.01 -70.43
CA ASP A 342 15.16 -25.81 -71.40
C ASP A 342 14.22 -24.93 -72.27
N GLY A 343 14.41 -23.59 -72.34
CA GLY A 343 13.53 -22.67 -73.05
C GLY A 343 14.14 -21.85 -74.21
N GLU A 344 15.43 -22.09 -74.59
CA GLU A 344 16.12 -21.25 -75.62
C GLU A 344 16.31 -21.93 -77.00
N ASP A 345 15.78 -23.11 -77.33
CA ASP A 345 16.05 -23.80 -78.59
C ASP A 345 14.90 -23.87 -79.63
N ASP A 346 13.78 -23.17 -79.47
CA ASP A 346 12.62 -23.27 -80.44
C ASP A 346 12.13 -21.94 -81.01
N GLU A 347 12.99 -20.94 -81.33
CA GLU A 347 12.58 -19.80 -82.17
C GLU A 347 13.68 -19.32 -83.12
N LYS A 348 14.05 -20.18 -84.11
CA LYS A 348 14.69 -19.76 -85.36
C LYS A 348 14.28 -20.67 -86.51
N GLU A 349 13.16 -20.42 -87.12
CA GLU A 349 12.83 -20.67 -88.56
C GLU A 349 11.42 -20.15 -88.77
N ASP A 350 11.25 -19.00 -89.31
CA ASP A 350 10.43 -18.65 -90.47
C ASP A 350 10.30 -17.09 -90.60
N SER A 351 11.13 -16.54 -91.46
CA SER A 351 10.90 -15.21 -92.00
C SER A 351 11.45 -15.09 -93.41
N SER A 352 10.70 -15.52 -94.39
CA SER A 352 10.84 -15.02 -95.72
C SER A 352 9.45 -14.99 -96.36
N ASP A 353 9.20 -13.78 -96.84
CA ASP A 353 8.36 -13.52 -97.99
C ASP A 353 7.05 -12.78 -97.77
N SER A 354 7.05 -11.70 -98.49
CA SER A 354 6.04 -11.02 -99.30
C SER A 354 5.63 -9.61 -98.81
N THR A 355 6.28 -8.74 -99.43
CA THR A 355 5.90 -7.45 -100.08
C THR A 355 4.42 -7.30 -100.41
N LEU A 356 4.03 -6.02 -100.39
CA LEU A 356 3.10 -5.32 -101.31
C LEU A 356 1.77 -4.83 -100.79
N HIS A 357 1.66 -3.53 -101.03
CA HIS A 357 0.45 -2.73 -101.36
C HIS A 357 -0.44 -2.21 -100.22
N LYS A 358 -0.54 -0.96 -100.07
CA LYS A 358 -1.04 0.19 -100.82
C LYS A 358 -2.33 0.79 -100.20
N ASP A 359 -2.23 2.09 -100.02
CA ASP A 359 -3.31 3.07 -100.11
C ASP A 359 -4.61 2.99 -99.21
N ARG A 360 -4.77 3.88 -98.36
CA ARG A 360 -5.58 5.14 -98.34
C ARG A 360 -5.73 5.64 -96.91
#